data_42756b1a4f004afabe1417975ca6ce42
#
_entry.id   42756b1a4f004afabe1417975ca6ce42
#
_cell.length_a   1.000
_cell.length_b   1.000
_cell.length_c   1.000
_cell.angle_alpha   90.00
_cell.angle_beta   90.00
_cell.angle_gamma   90.00
#
_symmetry.space_group_name_H-M   'P 1'
#
loop_
_entity.id
_entity.type
_entity.pdbx_description
1 polymer ?
#
loop_
_entity_poly.entity_id
_entity_poly.type
_entity_poly.pdbx_seq_one_letter_code
_entity_poly.pdbx_strand_id
1 'polypeptide(L)'
;MIGPTPEDIERARLAAIVDSSDDAIVSKTLDGVITSWNRAAERMFGYSTAEAVGHHIKLIIPLERHAEEDDVLARIRRGEIVDHFETVRQRKDGARLTISLTVSPIRDATGRIIGASKIARDITDRKRIEAERALLLEEAQAANRAKDDFLAMFGHELRNPLAAIASAAEVVDIARGTDDIRLARDVIRRQVVHLKRLIDDLLDAARVRAGKIVLERRPVNLAEAVQQALSVVRGGVAGHRHVIETQLDDVGVDADPVRLDQIILNILTNAIKYTPAGRAIRVLTFADGDRGVLRVEDEGVGIARETLPRIFGLFVQGEHTLDRAQGGLGIGLTLVRTLVELHGGTVTADSPGPALGSVFTVRLPRIELPSTLEDAPARRPAIRRRVLIVEDNDDVRQMLRILLEHEGHEVFEAVDGTEGVRAASRVRPDLALVDLGLPILDGYEVARFIRRQDYQPQRLVALTGYGQAEDRERALRAGFDDHLVKPVDPDRLAELLQTLR
;
A
#
# COMPACT_ATOMS: atom_id res chain seq x y z
N MET A 1 -19.70 81.79 8.15
CA MET A 1 -19.79 80.34 7.85
C MET A 1 -20.34 79.68 9.11
N ILE A 2 -21.57 79.13 9.02
CA ILE A 2 -22.22 78.40 10.10
C ILE A 2 -21.51 77.04 10.14
N GLY A 3 -20.83 76.70 11.26
CA GLY A 3 -20.18 75.39 11.42
C GLY A 3 -21.22 74.23 11.38
N PRO A 4 -20.78 73.00 11.14
CA PRO A 4 -21.70 71.84 11.07
C PRO A 4 -22.51 71.68 12.36
N THR A 5 -23.77 71.38 12.24
CA THR A 5 -24.62 71.13 13.41
C THR A 5 -24.26 69.81 14.10
N PRO A 6 -24.60 69.61 15.40
CA PRO A 6 -24.41 68.32 16.06
C PRO A 6 -25.03 67.14 15.30
N GLU A 7 -26.16 67.32 14.65
CA GLU A 7 -26.84 66.33 13.82
C GLU A 7 -26.04 66.00 12.55
N ASP A 8 -25.40 67.00 11.91
CA ASP A 8 -24.52 66.76 10.74
C ASP A 8 -23.27 65.97 11.12
N ILE A 9 -22.69 66.20 12.31
CA ILE A 9 -21.53 65.48 12.83
C ILE A 9 -21.93 64.00 13.11
N GLU A 10 -23.07 63.78 13.74
CA GLU A 10 -23.54 62.43 14.08
C GLU A 10 -23.89 61.63 12.84
N ARG A 11 -24.53 62.25 11.83
CA ARG A 11 -24.83 61.66 10.55
C ARG A 11 -23.53 61.29 9.77
N ALA A 12 -22.53 62.17 9.77
CA ALA A 12 -21.25 61.92 9.14
C ALA A 12 -20.51 60.74 9.84
N ARG A 13 -20.60 60.67 11.20
CA ARG A 13 -20.00 59.57 11.99
C ARG A 13 -20.68 58.22 11.70
N LEU A 14 -21.99 58.17 11.64
CA LEU A 14 -22.73 56.93 11.31
C LEU A 14 -22.40 56.45 9.88
N ALA A 15 -22.34 57.39 8.91
CA ALA A 15 -21.97 57.06 7.54
C ALA A 15 -20.53 56.47 7.48
N ALA A 16 -19.58 57.10 8.21
CA ALA A 16 -18.20 56.58 8.26
C ALA A 16 -18.10 55.17 8.87
N ILE A 17 -18.90 54.85 9.91
CA ILE A 17 -18.95 53.53 10.51
C ILE A 17 -19.48 52.48 9.51
N VAL A 18 -20.56 52.81 8.78
CA VAL A 18 -21.17 51.93 7.76
C VAL A 18 -20.19 51.67 6.60
N ASP A 19 -19.49 52.73 6.15
CA ASP A 19 -18.56 52.64 5.02
C ASP A 19 -17.25 51.92 5.37
N SER A 20 -16.85 51.95 6.64
CA SER A 20 -15.64 51.23 7.13
C SER A 20 -15.90 49.76 7.41
N SER A 21 -17.13 49.27 7.36
CA SER A 21 -17.49 47.87 7.55
C SER A 21 -16.97 47.01 6.40
N ASP A 22 -16.46 45.80 6.74
CA ASP A 22 -16.17 44.80 5.73
C ASP A 22 -17.40 44.00 5.29
N ASP A 23 -18.48 44.04 6.05
CA ASP A 23 -19.76 43.44 5.70
C ASP A 23 -20.56 44.38 4.79
N ALA A 24 -21.28 43.83 3.80
CA ALA A 24 -22.17 44.57 2.98
C ALA A 24 -23.41 45.03 3.78
N ILE A 25 -23.57 46.37 3.92
CA ILE A 25 -24.70 46.94 4.65
C ILE A 25 -25.59 47.64 3.60
N VAL A 26 -26.85 47.22 3.52
CA VAL A 26 -27.81 47.66 2.54
C VAL A 26 -29.12 47.99 3.25
N SER A 27 -29.71 49.15 2.96
CA SER A 27 -31.09 49.44 3.39
C SER A 27 -32.05 49.43 2.17
N LYS A 28 -33.32 49.09 2.45
CA LYS A 28 -34.35 49.02 1.43
C LYS A 28 -35.72 49.38 1.99
N THR A 29 -36.62 49.81 1.12
CA THR A 29 -38.03 49.98 1.46
C THR A 29 -38.73 48.65 1.70
N LEU A 30 -39.98 48.68 2.20
CA LEU A 30 -40.83 47.47 2.35
C LEU A 30 -41.26 46.88 0.99
N ASP A 31 -41.08 47.62 -0.11
CA ASP A 31 -41.31 47.12 -1.47
C ASP A 31 -40.02 46.61 -2.13
N GLY A 32 -38.92 46.49 -1.35
CA GLY A 32 -37.65 45.92 -1.81
C GLY A 32 -36.76 46.88 -2.60
N VAL A 33 -37.09 48.17 -2.68
CA VAL A 33 -36.26 49.17 -3.36
C VAL A 33 -35.08 49.58 -2.47
N ILE A 34 -33.86 49.47 -2.97
CA ILE A 34 -32.60 49.80 -2.27
C ILE A 34 -32.54 51.30 -2.00
N THR A 35 -32.28 51.69 -0.74
CA THR A 35 -32.19 53.10 -0.31
C THR A 35 -30.78 53.48 0.15
N SER A 36 -29.94 52.51 0.55
CA SER A 36 -28.52 52.71 0.81
C SER A 36 -27.67 51.49 0.42
N TRP A 37 -26.40 51.75 0.11
CA TRP A 37 -25.48 50.76 -0.40
C TRP A 37 -24.07 51.18 0.00
N ASN A 38 -23.45 50.45 0.97
CA ASN A 38 -22.12 50.83 1.46
C ASN A 38 -21.00 50.34 0.53
N ARG A 39 -19.77 50.78 0.79
CA ARG A 39 -18.60 50.45 0.00
C ARG A 39 -18.31 48.93 -0.02
N ALA A 40 -18.61 48.22 1.06
CA ALA A 40 -18.45 46.74 1.09
C ALA A 40 -19.47 46.05 0.17
N ALA A 41 -20.70 46.56 0.08
CA ALA A 41 -21.68 46.01 -0.85
C ALA A 41 -21.25 46.22 -2.31
N GLU A 42 -20.62 47.38 -2.62
CA GLU A 42 -20.03 47.59 -3.95
C GLU A 42 -18.97 46.57 -4.29
N ARG A 43 -18.02 46.33 -3.36
CA ARG A 43 -16.97 45.33 -3.55
C ARG A 43 -17.54 43.91 -3.68
N MET A 44 -18.48 43.56 -2.81
CA MET A 44 -19.05 42.22 -2.72
C MET A 44 -19.90 41.86 -3.95
N PHE A 45 -20.81 42.76 -4.36
CA PHE A 45 -21.77 42.47 -5.42
C PHE A 45 -21.41 43.04 -6.79
N GLY A 46 -20.42 43.94 -6.86
CA GLY A 46 -19.92 44.50 -8.11
C GLY A 46 -20.81 45.61 -8.73
N TYR A 47 -21.85 46.09 -8.03
CA TYR A 47 -22.67 47.23 -8.45
C TYR A 47 -22.20 48.45 -7.64
N SER A 48 -22.03 49.62 -8.33
CA SER A 48 -21.83 50.88 -7.66
C SER A 48 -23.08 51.35 -6.93
N THR A 49 -22.94 52.23 -5.96
CA THR A 49 -24.06 52.85 -5.25
C THR A 49 -25.06 53.50 -6.23
N ALA A 50 -24.57 54.17 -7.28
CA ALA A 50 -25.40 54.79 -8.30
C ALA A 50 -26.23 53.79 -9.15
N GLU A 51 -25.71 52.57 -9.33
CA GLU A 51 -26.37 51.50 -10.05
C GLU A 51 -27.33 50.69 -9.16
N ALA A 52 -27.10 50.64 -7.85
CA ALA A 52 -27.89 49.83 -6.94
C ALA A 52 -29.05 50.59 -6.30
N VAL A 53 -28.82 51.86 -5.85
CA VAL A 53 -29.84 52.65 -5.18
C VAL A 53 -30.97 53.01 -6.16
N GLY A 54 -32.21 52.85 -5.71
CA GLY A 54 -33.41 53.03 -6.54
C GLY A 54 -33.84 51.77 -7.31
N HIS A 55 -33.00 50.71 -7.36
CA HIS A 55 -33.37 49.44 -7.98
C HIS A 55 -33.87 48.46 -6.93
N HIS A 56 -34.61 47.44 -7.36
CA HIS A 56 -35.10 46.38 -6.48
C HIS A 56 -33.97 45.44 -6.06
N ILE A 57 -33.93 45.02 -4.79
CA ILE A 57 -32.88 44.13 -4.20
C ILE A 57 -32.78 42.78 -4.92
N LYS A 58 -33.79 42.37 -5.70
CA LYS A 58 -33.73 41.17 -6.54
C LYS A 58 -32.60 41.24 -7.58
N LEU A 59 -31.99 42.41 -7.79
CA LEU A 59 -30.80 42.62 -8.62
C LEU A 59 -29.64 41.66 -8.25
N ILE A 60 -29.49 41.38 -6.96
CA ILE A 60 -28.43 40.49 -6.45
C ILE A 60 -28.95 39.10 -6.05
N ILE A 61 -30.18 38.77 -6.37
CA ILE A 61 -30.82 37.49 -5.99
C ILE A 61 -31.02 36.66 -7.25
N PRO A 62 -30.47 35.44 -7.34
CA PRO A 62 -30.74 34.53 -8.44
C PRO A 62 -32.25 34.33 -8.62
N LEU A 63 -32.71 34.18 -9.86
CA LEU A 63 -34.14 34.13 -10.21
C LEU A 63 -34.89 33.02 -9.44
N GLU A 64 -34.27 31.87 -9.31
CA GLU A 64 -34.76 30.68 -8.56
C GLU A 64 -34.96 30.93 -7.06
N ARG A 65 -34.38 32.03 -6.52
CA ARG A 65 -34.43 32.37 -5.09
C ARG A 65 -35.24 33.65 -4.81
N HIS A 66 -35.96 34.18 -5.77
CA HIS A 66 -36.75 35.40 -5.57
C HIS A 66 -37.83 35.24 -4.50
N ALA A 67 -38.39 34.05 -4.30
CA ALA A 67 -39.35 33.76 -3.25
C ALA A 67 -38.77 33.94 -1.82
N GLU A 68 -37.43 33.77 -1.63
CA GLU A 68 -36.78 34.01 -0.32
C GLU A 68 -36.93 35.49 0.09
N GLU A 69 -36.82 36.42 -0.87
CA GLU A 69 -36.97 37.85 -0.61
C GLU A 69 -38.41 38.22 -0.20
N ASP A 70 -39.38 37.60 -0.84
CA ASP A 70 -40.79 37.86 -0.55
C ASP A 70 -41.13 37.34 0.88
N ASP A 71 -40.59 36.21 1.32
CA ASP A 71 -40.70 35.69 2.71
C ASP A 71 -39.98 36.61 3.72
N VAL A 72 -38.77 37.03 3.43
CA VAL A 72 -38.01 37.97 4.27
C VAL A 72 -38.78 39.26 4.48
N LEU A 73 -39.34 39.86 3.42
CA LEU A 73 -40.12 41.08 3.52
C LEU A 73 -41.40 40.86 4.33
N ALA A 74 -42.08 39.73 4.18
CA ALA A 74 -43.26 39.39 4.97
C ALA A 74 -42.95 39.32 6.47
N ARG A 75 -41.81 38.71 6.85
CA ARG A 75 -41.33 38.65 8.23
C ARG A 75 -40.97 40.02 8.79
N ILE A 76 -40.27 40.82 8.02
CA ILE A 76 -39.91 42.20 8.41
C ILE A 76 -41.16 43.07 8.64
N ARG A 77 -42.21 42.97 7.80
CA ARG A 77 -43.48 43.65 8.03
C ARG A 77 -44.18 43.30 9.33
N ARG A 78 -43.96 42.06 9.85
CA ARG A 78 -44.44 41.64 11.17
C ARG A 78 -43.53 42.10 12.32
N GLY A 79 -42.43 42.76 12.00
CA GLY A 79 -41.44 43.23 13.00
C GLY A 79 -40.42 42.20 13.44
N GLU A 80 -40.36 41.07 12.73
CA GLU A 80 -39.39 39.99 13.00
C GLU A 80 -37.99 40.34 12.46
N ILE A 81 -36.95 39.81 13.10
CA ILE A 81 -35.59 39.85 12.62
C ILE A 81 -35.29 38.49 11.97
N VAL A 82 -34.67 38.52 10.79
CA VAL A 82 -34.13 37.33 10.13
C VAL A 82 -32.65 37.33 10.42
N ASP A 83 -32.19 36.37 11.22
CA ASP A 83 -30.82 36.30 11.69
C ASP A 83 -30.08 35.05 11.16
N HIS A 84 -28.81 35.19 10.84
CA HIS A 84 -27.91 34.14 10.34
C HIS A 84 -28.47 33.26 9.21
N PHE A 85 -29.21 33.86 8.29
CA PHE A 85 -29.77 33.17 7.14
C PHE A 85 -28.68 32.97 6.05
N GLU A 86 -28.20 31.74 5.89
CA GLU A 86 -27.23 31.38 4.84
C GLU A 86 -27.96 31.19 3.51
N THR A 87 -27.50 31.89 2.48
CA THR A 87 -28.13 31.85 1.15
C THR A 87 -27.14 32.19 0.05
N VAL A 88 -27.54 31.97 -1.22
CA VAL A 88 -26.73 32.29 -2.39
C VAL A 88 -27.21 33.61 -2.99
N ARG A 89 -26.29 34.50 -3.35
CA ARG A 89 -26.53 35.73 -4.09
C ARG A 89 -25.67 35.72 -5.34
N GLN A 90 -26.02 36.64 -6.26
CA GLN A 90 -25.36 36.76 -7.56
C GLN A 90 -24.73 38.14 -7.68
N ARG A 91 -23.51 38.19 -8.17
CA ARG A 91 -22.76 39.40 -8.50
C ARG A 91 -23.20 39.94 -9.89
N LYS A 92 -22.78 41.17 -10.20
CA LYS A 92 -23.01 41.82 -11.52
C LYS A 92 -22.39 41.00 -12.68
N ASP A 93 -21.27 40.34 -12.46
CA ASP A 93 -20.57 39.45 -13.42
C ASP A 93 -21.21 38.06 -13.56
N GLY A 94 -22.27 37.79 -12.83
CA GLY A 94 -22.94 36.47 -12.79
C GLY A 94 -22.39 35.48 -11.81
N ALA A 95 -21.27 35.76 -11.14
CA ALA A 95 -20.68 34.88 -10.14
C ALA A 95 -21.61 34.71 -8.92
N ARG A 96 -21.65 33.50 -8.37
CA ARG A 96 -22.47 33.17 -7.19
C ARG A 96 -21.62 33.29 -5.92
N LEU A 97 -22.21 33.93 -4.89
CA LEU A 97 -21.65 34.09 -3.57
C LEU A 97 -22.53 33.40 -2.53
N THR A 98 -21.93 32.66 -1.62
CA THR A 98 -22.63 32.17 -0.42
C THR A 98 -22.47 33.23 0.67
N ILE A 99 -23.59 33.79 1.13
CA ILE A 99 -23.60 34.84 2.15
C ILE A 99 -24.35 34.40 3.40
N SER A 100 -23.88 34.89 4.55
CA SER A 100 -24.65 34.89 5.81
C SER A 100 -25.31 36.24 5.93
N LEU A 101 -26.61 36.25 6.14
CA LEU A 101 -27.48 37.41 6.03
C LEU A 101 -28.27 37.65 7.32
N THR A 102 -28.21 38.86 7.84
CA THR A 102 -29.12 39.35 8.88
C THR A 102 -29.94 40.49 8.35
N VAL A 103 -31.26 40.44 8.53
CA VAL A 103 -32.17 41.49 8.13
C VAL A 103 -33.02 41.97 9.32
N SER A 104 -33.03 43.27 9.54
CA SER A 104 -33.72 43.90 10.68
C SER A 104 -34.66 45.01 10.19
N PRO A 105 -35.84 45.21 10.81
CA PRO A 105 -36.74 46.31 10.46
C PRO A 105 -36.15 47.66 10.84
N ILE A 106 -36.25 48.63 9.94
CA ILE A 106 -35.98 50.04 10.22
C ILE A 106 -37.29 50.72 10.62
N ARG A 107 -37.26 51.43 11.79
CA ARG A 107 -38.44 52.12 12.35
C ARG A 107 -38.22 53.63 12.27
N ASP A 108 -39.28 54.36 12.07
CA ASP A 108 -39.32 55.81 12.21
C ASP A 108 -39.48 56.24 13.71
N ALA A 109 -39.49 57.57 13.96
CA ALA A 109 -39.64 58.12 15.29
C ALA A 109 -40.97 57.77 15.98
N THR A 110 -41.97 57.30 15.25
CA THR A 110 -43.27 56.82 15.77
C THR A 110 -43.29 55.32 16.04
N GLY A 111 -42.20 54.61 15.75
CA GLY A 111 -42.12 53.15 15.91
C GLY A 111 -42.66 52.38 14.70
N ARG A 112 -43.14 53.02 13.66
CA ARG A 112 -43.66 52.38 12.45
C ARG A 112 -42.50 51.88 11.60
N ILE A 113 -42.64 50.65 11.08
CA ILE A 113 -41.65 50.05 10.19
C ILE A 113 -41.71 50.73 8.81
N ILE A 114 -40.61 51.33 8.39
CA ILE A 114 -40.47 52.08 7.12
C ILE A 114 -39.57 51.40 6.10
N GLY A 115 -38.82 50.35 6.51
CA GLY A 115 -37.89 49.64 5.64
C GLY A 115 -37.16 48.50 6.39
N ALA A 116 -36.14 48.00 5.75
CA ALA A 116 -35.26 46.97 6.30
C ALA A 116 -33.80 47.31 6.10
N SER A 117 -32.98 47.04 7.14
CA SER A 117 -31.53 47.01 7.05
C SER A 117 -31.05 45.55 6.89
N LYS A 118 -30.12 45.36 5.98
CA LYS A 118 -29.57 44.05 5.61
C LYS A 118 -28.04 44.09 5.77
N ILE A 119 -27.49 43.16 6.56
CA ILE A 119 -26.06 42.94 6.72
C ILE A 119 -25.76 41.63 6.06
N ALA A 120 -24.86 41.60 5.10
CA ALA A 120 -24.42 40.38 4.41
C ALA A 120 -22.94 40.21 4.54
N ARG A 121 -22.53 39.03 4.97
CA ARG A 121 -21.14 38.61 5.05
C ARG A 121 -20.88 37.51 4.03
N ASP A 122 -19.85 37.67 3.20
CA ASP A 122 -19.40 36.60 2.31
C ASP A 122 -18.78 35.45 3.13
N ILE A 123 -19.35 34.27 2.96
CA ILE A 123 -18.86 33.04 3.62
C ILE A 123 -18.45 31.98 2.58
N THR A 124 -18.27 32.37 1.32
CA THR A 124 -17.95 31.44 0.21
C THR A 124 -16.65 30.69 0.48
N ASP A 125 -15.57 31.39 0.83
CA ASP A 125 -14.27 30.76 1.11
C ASP A 125 -14.34 29.89 2.36
N ARG A 126 -15.05 30.34 3.40
CA ARG A 126 -15.25 29.52 4.61
C ARG A 126 -15.94 28.19 4.28
N LYS A 127 -17.03 28.23 3.50
CA LYS A 127 -17.77 27.03 3.09
C LYS A 127 -16.93 26.09 2.21
N ARG A 128 -16.11 26.67 1.32
CA ARG A 128 -15.18 25.88 0.49
C ARG A 128 -14.15 25.13 1.36
N ILE A 129 -13.51 25.83 2.30
CA ILE A 129 -12.53 25.24 3.23
C ILE A 129 -13.19 24.18 4.12
N GLU A 130 -14.40 24.44 4.64
CA GLU A 130 -15.15 23.46 5.44
C GLU A 130 -15.46 22.19 4.64
N ALA A 131 -15.90 22.31 3.37
CA ALA A 131 -16.17 21.17 2.51
C ALA A 131 -14.91 20.37 2.14
N GLU A 132 -13.80 21.07 1.81
CA GLU A 132 -12.51 20.43 1.55
C GLU A 132 -11.98 19.66 2.79
N ARG A 133 -12.08 20.31 3.97
CA ARG A 133 -11.69 19.67 5.24
C ARG A 133 -12.54 18.45 5.53
N ALA A 134 -13.84 18.48 5.28
CA ALA A 134 -14.73 17.34 5.48
C ALA A 134 -14.34 16.16 4.59
N LEU A 135 -14.05 16.42 3.31
CA LEU A 135 -13.59 15.42 2.36
C LEU A 135 -12.26 14.77 2.81
N LEU A 136 -11.27 15.59 3.15
CA LEU A 136 -9.97 15.10 3.62
C LEU A 136 -10.09 14.27 4.91
N LEU A 137 -10.99 14.67 5.82
CA LEU A 137 -11.24 13.94 7.04
C LEU A 137 -11.88 12.57 6.76
N GLU A 138 -12.83 12.51 5.83
CA GLU A 138 -13.45 11.25 5.41
C GLU A 138 -12.44 10.29 4.77
N GLU A 139 -11.58 10.80 3.88
CA GLU A 139 -10.50 10.02 3.27
C GLU A 139 -9.52 9.48 4.33
N ALA A 140 -9.10 10.33 5.26
CA ALA A 140 -8.19 9.94 6.35
C ALA A 140 -8.81 8.88 7.26
N GLN A 141 -10.10 9.01 7.58
CA GLN A 141 -10.82 8.03 8.39
C GLN A 141 -11.00 6.69 7.66
N ALA A 142 -11.28 6.72 6.34
CA ALA A 142 -11.38 5.52 5.54
C ALA A 142 -10.04 4.77 5.47
N ALA A 143 -8.94 5.49 5.27
CA ALA A 143 -7.58 4.93 5.26
C ALA A 143 -7.20 4.32 6.64
N ASN A 144 -7.58 4.98 7.74
CA ASN A 144 -7.31 4.46 9.08
C ASN A 144 -8.13 3.20 9.40
N ARG A 145 -9.41 3.17 9.03
CA ARG A 145 -10.24 1.95 9.17
C ARG A 145 -9.66 0.78 8.40
N ALA A 146 -9.29 1.00 7.14
CA ALA A 146 -8.66 -0.04 6.32
C ALA A 146 -7.36 -0.58 6.95
N LYS A 147 -6.57 0.29 7.60
CA LYS A 147 -5.37 -0.12 8.35
C LYS A 147 -5.72 -0.98 9.58
N ASP A 148 -6.73 -0.59 10.37
CA ASP A 148 -7.13 -1.31 11.57
C ASP A 148 -7.71 -2.69 11.24
N ASP A 149 -8.56 -2.78 10.19
CA ASP A 149 -9.10 -4.03 9.66
C ASP A 149 -7.97 -4.96 9.20
N PHE A 150 -6.97 -4.41 8.52
CA PHE A 150 -5.77 -5.15 8.11
C PHE A 150 -5.01 -5.74 9.31
N LEU A 151 -4.74 -4.94 10.33
CA LEU A 151 -4.01 -5.42 11.53
C LEU A 151 -4.78 -6.53 12.25
N ALA A 152 -6.10 -6.41 12.34
CA ALA A 152 -6.96 -7.44 12.92
C ALA A 152 -6.90 -8.74 12.10
N MET A 153 -7.06 -8.65 10.77
CA MET A 153 -6.99 -9.79 9.87
C MET A 153 -5.60 -10.45 9.90
N PHE A 154 -4.52 -9.65 9.86
CA PHE A 154 -3.15 -10.14 9.93
C PHE A 154 -2.89 -10.92 11.23
N GLY A 155 -3.39 -10.40 12.37
CA GLY A 155 -3.32 -11.11 13.65
C GLY A 155 -4.02 -12.48 13.63
N HIS A 156 -5.14 -12.59 12.93
CA HIS A 156 -5.83 -13.87 12.74
C HIS A 156 -5.07 -14.82 11.81
N GLU A 157 -4.56 -14.31 10.68
CA GLU A 157 -3.80 -15.10 9.69
C GLU A 157 -2.45 -15.60 10.26
N LEU A 158 -1.84 -14.90 11.20
CA LEU A 158 -0.67 -15.39 11.93
C LEU A 158 -1.02 -16.42 13.01
N ARG A 159 -2.13 -16.23 13.73
CA ARG A 159 -2.51 -17.12 14.83
C ARG A 159 -2.83 -18.54 14.33
N ASN A 160 -3.45 -18.67 13.16
CA ASN A 160 -3.86 -19.95 12.61
C ASN A 160 -2.68 -20.89 12.33
N PRO A 161 -1.63 -20.51 11.57
CA PRO A 161 -0.46 -21.36 11.38
C PRO A 161 0.30 -21.65 12.69
N LEU A 162 0.40 -20.67 13.59
CA LEU A 162 1.04 -20.87 14.89
C LEU A 162 0.29 -21.91 15.74
N ALA A 163 -1.03 -21.86 15.77
CA ALA A 163 -1.84 -22.86 16.48
C ALA A 163 -1.65 -24.26 15.88
N ALA A 164 -1.63 -24.38 14.54
CA ALA A 164 -1.40 -25.65 13.88
C ALA A 164 0.02 -26.21 14.13
N ILE A 165 1.05 -25.35 14.19
CA ILE A 165 2.42 -25.72 14.54
C ILE A 165 2.46 -26.21 16.01
N ALA A 166 1.86 -25.47 16.93
CA ALA A 166 1.82 -25.84 18.34
C ALA A 166 1.13 -27.20 18.55
N SER A 167 -0.05 -27.41 17.94
CA SER A 167 -0.74 -28.70 18.03
C SER A 167 0.05 -29.84 17.38
N ALA A 168 0.75 -29.59 16.28
CA ALA A 168 1.57 -30.62 15.64
C ALA A 168 2.81 -30.93 16.49
N ALA A 169 3.40 -29.95 17.20
CA ALA A 169 4.49 -30.17 18.15
C ALA A 169 4.02 -31.06 19.32
N GLU A 170 2.85 -30.80 19.90
CA GLU A 170 2.27 -31.66 20.94
C GLU A 170 2.04 -33.11 20.45
N VAL A 171 1.63 -33.27 19.17
CA VAL A 171 1.49 -34.61 18.58
C VAL A 171 2.84 -35.32 18.53
N VAL A 172 3.94 -34.63 18.20
CA VAL A 172 5.28 -35.21 18.20
C VAL A 172 5.67 -35.75 19.59
N ASP A 173 5.33 -35.03 20.68
CA ASP A 173 5.64 -35.37 22.04
C ASP A 173 4.86 -36.62 22.53
N ILE A 174 3.63 -36.81 22.09
CA ILE A 174 2.75 -37.90 22.53
C ILE A 174 2.69 -39.09 21.54
N ALA A 175 3.26 -38.94 20.33
CA ALA A 175 3.20 -39.93 19.28
C ALA A 175 3.92 -41.22 19.69
N ARG A 176 3.24 -42.37 19.45
CA ARG A 176 3.78 -43.69 19.67
C ARG A 176 4.21 -44.40 18.38
N GLY A 177 3.94 -43.80 17.23
CA GLY A 177 4.23 -44.36 15.91
C GLY A 177 4.93 -43.34 14.99
N THR A 178 5.71 -43.88 14.04
CA THR A 178 6.45 -43.07 13.05
C THR A 178 5.54 -42.31 12.09
N ASP A 179 4.32 -42.79 11.84
CA ASP A 179 3.38 -42.16 10.89
C ASP A 179 2.79 -40.88 11.48
N ASP A 180 2.48 -40.86 12.78
CA ASP A 180 1.99 -39.64 13.46
C ASP A 180 3.10 -38.56 13.47
N ILE A 181 4.34 -38.93 13.73
CA ILE A 181 5.50 -38.03 13.70
C ILE A 181 5.71 -37.47 12.29
N ARG A 182 5.60 -38.30 11.26
CA ARG A 182 5.70 -37.84 9.87
C ARG A 182 4.60 -36.85 9.53
N LEU A 183 3.35 -37.17 9.91
CA LEU A 183 2.21 -36.26 9.69
C LEU A 183 2.40 -34.92 10.38
N ALA A 184 2.78 -34.93 11.66
CA ALA A 184 3.06 -33.72 12.44
C ALA A 184 4.18 -32.89 11.83
N ARG A 185 5.30 -33.51 11.46
CA ARG A 185 6.41 -32.85 10.75
C ARG A 185 5.94 -32.18 9.45
N ASP A 186 5.14 -32.88 8.66
CA ASP A 186 4.66 -32.35 7.39
C ASP A 186 3.66 -31.20 7.59
N VAL A 187 2.87 -31.21 8.66
CA VAL A 187 2.05 -30.07 9.08
C VAL A 187 2.94 -28.88 9.45
N ILE A 188 3.90 -29.08 10.35
CA ILE A 188 4.82 -28.00 10.78
C ILE A 188 5.50 -27.37 9.56
N ARG A 189 6.08 -28.19 8.68
CA ARG A 189 6.77 -27.71 7.48
C ARG A 189 5.88 -26.83 6.59
N ARG A 190 4.64 -27.30 6.32
CA ARG A 190 3.71 -26.52 5.52
C ARG A 190 3.33 -25.19 6.18
N GLN A 191 3.12 -25.19 7.49
CA GLN A 191 2.72 -23.98 8.22
C GLN A 191 3.88 -22.98 8.35
N VAL A 192 5.11 -23.44 8.52
CA VAL A 192 6.31 -22.59 8.53
C VAL A 192 6.49 -21.89 7.16
N VAL A 193 6.37 -22.64 6.06
CA VAL A 193 6.43 -22.06 4.69
C VAL A 193 5.33 -21.04 4.50
N HIS A 194 4.11 -21.31 4.97
CA HIS A 194 3.00 -20.38 4.90
C HIS A 194 3.25 -19.10 5.72
N LEU A 195 3.74 -19.26 6.95
CA LEU A 195 4.08 -18.14 7.85
C LEU A 195 5.18 -17.24 7.25
N LYS A 196 6.24 -17.87 6.72
CA LYS A 196 7.30 -17.15 6.02
C LYS A 196 6.73 -16.29 4.89
N ARG A 197 5.88 -16.86 4.04
CA ARG A 197 5.23 -16.13 2.95
C ARG A 197 4.41 -14.95 3.44
N LEU A 198 3.62 -15.10 4.52
CA LEU A 198 2.83 -14.01 5.10
C LEU A 198 3.72 -12.85 5.59
N ILE A 199 4.85 -13.18 6.22
CA ILE A 199 5.81 -12.18 6.70
C ILE A 199 6.48 -11.46 5.51
N ASP A 200 6.92 -12.22 4.50
CA ASP A 200 7.55 -11.67 3.30
C ASP A 200 6.59 -10.73 2.55
N ASP A 201 5.32 -11.14 2.38
CA ASP A 201 4.26 -10.31 1.76
C ASP A 201 4.03 -9.01 2.54
N LEU A 202 4.06 -9.05 3.88
CA LEU A 202 3.92 -7.86 4.73
C LEU A 202 5.11 -6.90 4.58
N LEU A 203 6.33 -7.44 4.62
CA LEU A 203 7.55 -6.66 4.47
C LEU A 203 7.62 -6.01 3.08
N ASP A 204 7.23 -6.74 2.03
CA ASP A 204 7.17 -6.21 0.68
C ASP A 204 6.10 -5.12 0.54
N ALA A 205 4.92 -5.29 1.15
CA ALA A 205 3.90 -4.23 1.19
C ALA A 205 4.40 -2.96 1.89
N ALA A 206 5.15 -3.11 2.98
CA ALA A 206 5.76 -1.98 3.68
C ALA A 206 6.82 -1.27 2.82
N ARG A 207 7.65 -2.04 2.08
CA ARG A 207 8.66 -1.51 1.14
C ARG A 207 8.04 -0.81 -0.05
N VAL A 208 6.95 -1.36 -0.62
CA VAL A 208 6.15 -0.72 -1.67
C VAL A 208 5.68 0.66 -1.23
N ARG A 209 5.07 0.76 -0.06
CA ARG A 209 4.60 2.05 0.48
C ARG A 209 5.72 3.07 0.70
N ALA A 210 6.90 2.59 1.08
CA ALA A 210 8.08 3.43 1.31
C ALA A 210 8.83 3.79 0.03
N GLY A 211 8.46 3.25 -1.15
CA GLY A 211 9.19 3.43 -2.41
C GLY A 211 10.62 2.87 -2.39
N LYS A 212 10.88 1.85 -1.55
CA LYS A 212 12.23 1.33 -1.28
C LYS A 212 12.56 0.00 -1.98
N ILE A 213 11.78 -0.42 -2.97
CA ILE A 213 12.11 -1.61 -3.75
C ILE A 213 13.14 -1.24 -4.81
N VAL A 214 14.31 -1.86 -4.73
CA VAL A 214 15.36 -1.79 -5.77
C VAL A 214 15.37 -3.13 -6.50
N LEU A 215 15.35 -3.11 -7.83
CA LEU A 215 15.38 -4.30 -8.68
C LEU A 215 16.82 -4.61 -9.14
N GLU A 216 17.21 -5.88 -9.05
CA GLU A 216 18.44 -6.41 -9.66
C GLU A 216 18.10 -7.06 -11.01
N ARG A 217 17.90 -6.24 -12.04
CA ARG A 217 17.47 -6.71 -13.36
C ARG A 217 18.61 -7.42 -14.10
N ARG A 218 18.23 -8.50 -14.80
CA ARG A 218 19.11 -9.23 -15.73
C ARG A 218 18.26 -9.90 -16.82
N PRO A 219 18.87 -10.32 -17.95
CA PRO A 219 18.17 -11.14 -18.94
C PRO A 219 17.63 -12.42 -18.32
N VAL A 220 16.32 -12.66 -18.48
CA VAL A 220 15.62 -13.86 -17.99
C VAL A 220 14.76 -14.42 -19.10
N ASN A 221 14.77 -15.74 -19.27
CA ASN A 221 13.81 -16.45 -20.13
C ASN A 221 12.49 -16.62 -19.37
N LEU A 222 11.42 -16.00 -19.88
CA LEU A 222 10.11 -16.03 -19.24
C LEU A 222 9.52 -17.45 -19.19
N ALA A 223 9.75 -18.26 -20.23
CA ALA A 223 9.29 -19.65 -20.27
C ALA A 223 9.93 -20.50 -19.17
N GLU A 224 11.26 -20.36 -18.96
CA GLU A 224 11.99 -21.06 -17.92
C GLU A 224 11.51 -20.66 -16.50
N ALA A 225 11.34 -19.36 -16.26
CA ALA A 225 10.83 -18.85 -15.00
C ALA A 225 9.42 -19.41 -14.69
N VAL A 226 8.54 -19.46 -15.69
CA VAL A 226 7.20 -20.07 -15.55
C VAL A 226 7.29 -21.58 -15.30
N GLN A 227 8.18 -22.31 -15.99
CA GLN A 227 8.37 -23.74 -15.76
C GLN A 227 8.86 -24.03 -14.33
N GLN A 228 9.79 -23.23 -13.82
CA GLN A 228 10.29 -23.34 -12.47
C GLN A 228 9.17 -23.08 -11.45
N ALA A 229 8.39 -22.01 -11.59
CA ALA A 229 7.24 -21.73 -10.73
C ALA A 229 6.18 -22.84 -10.79
N LEU A 230 5.90 -23.40 -11.98
CA LEU A 230 4.98 -24.53 -12.14
C LEU A 230 5.47 -25.78 -11.43
N SER A 231 6.79 -26.05 -11.41
CA SER A 231 7.35 -27.19 -10.69
C SER A 231 7.10 -27.11 -9.18
N VAL A 232 7.27 -25.90 -8.60
CA VAL A 232 6.98 -25.62 -7.19
C VAL A 232 5.49 -25.84 -6.88
N VAL A 233 4.62 -25.32 -7.73
CA VAL A 233 3.16 -25.43 -7.56
C VAL A 233 2.68 -26.88 -7.70
N ARG A 234 3.18 -27.61 -8.68
CA ARG A 234 2.85 -29.04 -8.90
C ARG A 234 3.34 -29.94 -7.78
N GLY A 235 4.43 -29.62 -7.12
CA GLY A 235 4.92 -30.33 -5.93
C GLY A 235 3.99 -30.19 -4.71
N GLY A 236 3.09 -29.21 -4.68
CA GLY A 236 2.10 -29.00 -3.64
C GLY A 236 0.83 -29.86 -3.83
N VAL A 237 0.19 -30.25 -2.72
CA VAL A 237 -1.06 -31.08 -2.74
C VAL A 237 -2.21 -30.43 -3.57
N ALA A 238 -2.25 -29.11 -3.61
CA ALA A 238 -3.28 -28.36 -4.36
C ALA A 238 -3.08 -28.46 -5.89
N GLY A 239 -1.85 -28.47 -6.37
CA GLY A 239 -1.54 -28.52 -7.80
C GLY A 239 -1.97 -29.81 -8.49
N HIS A 240 -2.07 -30.92 -7.77
CA HIS A 240 -2.50 -32.23 -8.33
C HIS A 240 -4.01 -32.31 -8.61
N ARG A 241 -4.80 -31.33 -8.19
CA ARG A 241 -6.25 -31.33 -8.35
C ARG A 241 -6.74 -30.62 -9.59
N HIS A 242 -5.83 -29.96 -10.35
CA HIS A 242 -6.16 -29.12 -11.50
C HIS A 242 -5.48 -29.61 -12.77
N VAL A 243 -6.11 -29.40 -13.91
CA VAL A 243 -5.50 -29.61 -15.22
C VAL A 243 -4.76 -28.33 -15.62
N ILE A 244 -3.43 -28.37 -15.59
CA ILE A 244 -2.59 -27.21 -15.97
C ILE A 244 -2.08 -27.44 -17.38
N GLU A 245 -2.64 -26.68 -18.34
CA GLU A 245 -2.21 -26.64 -19.74
C GLU A 245 -1.17 -25.53 -19.93
N THR A 246 -0.11 -25.82 -20.67
CA THR A 246 0.98 -24.85 -20.88
C THR A 246 1.32 -24.70 -22.37
N GLN A 247 1.50 -23.46 -22.82
CA GLN A 247 2.07 -23.11 -24.10
C GLN A 247 3.12 -22.03 -23.84
N LEU A 248 4.39 -22.40 -23.80
CA LEU A 248 5.48 -21.55 -23.34
C LEU A 248 6.46 -21.33 -24.49
N ASP A 249 6.39 -20.14 -25.07
CA ASP A 249 7.37 -19.67 -26.04
C ASP A 249 8.55 -19.04 -25.29
N ASP A 250 9.76 -19.25 -25.80
CA ASP A 250 10.98 -18.64 -25.27
C ASP A 250 11.02 -17.13 -25.54
N VAL A 251 10.87 -16.36 -24.50
CA VAL A 251 10.87 -14.89 -24.58
C VAL A 251 11.79 -14.30 -23.53
N GLY A 252 12.78 -13.53 -23.98
CA GLY A 252 13.68 -12.78 -23.08
C GLY A 252 13.00 -11.54 -22.53
N VAL A 253 13.15 -11.32 -21.21
CA VAL A 253 12.71 -10.11 -20.53
C VAL A 253 13.82 -9.56 -19.62
N ASP A 254 13.88 -8.23 -19.46
CA ASP A 254 14.79 -7.58 -18.50
C ASP A 254 14.12 -7.52 -17.13
N ALA A 255 14.41 -8.49 -16.28
CA ALA A 255 13.70 -8.64 -15.02
C ALA A 255 14.63 -9.05 -13.87
N ASP A 256 14.24 -8.70 -12.64
CA ASP A 256 14.77 -9.29 -11.42
C ASP A 256 14.16 -10.69 -11.26
N PRO A 257 14.98 -11.77 -11.30
CA PRO A 257 14.44 -13.14 -11.27
C PRO A 257 13.62 -13.46 -10.02
N VAL A 258 14.07 -13.00 -8.84
CA VAL A 258 13.37 -13.26 -7.59
C VAL A 258 12.01 -12.59 -7.57
N ARG A 259 11.94 -11.36 -8.07
CA ARG A 259 10.69 -10.61 -8.18
C ARG A 259 9.79 -11.12 -9.30
N LEU A 260 10.38 -11.60 -10.39
CA LEU A 260 9.63 -12.25 -11.47
C LEU A 260 8.97 -13.55 -10.98
N ASP A 261 9.70 -14.39 -10.25
CA ASP A 261 9.16 -15.60 -9.63
C ASP A 261 8.01 -15.26 -8.67
N GLN A 262 8.16 -14.21 -7.88
CA GLN A 262 7.11 -13.72 -6.98
C GLN A 262 5.84 -13.29 -7.73
N ILE A 263 5.97 -12.58 -8.86
CA ILE A 263 4.86 -12.21 -9.75
C ILE A 263 4.15 -13.47 -10.25
N ILE A 264 4.91 -14.41 -10.82
CA ILE A 264 4.38 -15.64 -11.43
C ILE A 264 3.67 -16.50 -10.37
N LEU A 265 4.32 -16.75 -9.23
CA LEU A 265 3.77 -17.55 -8.13
C LEU A 265 2.49 -16.94 -7.54
N ASN A 266 2.42 -15.61 -7.39
CA ASN A 266 1.21 -14.96 -6.91
C ASN A 266 0.02 -15.14 -7.87
N ILE A 267 0.25 -15.03 -9.16
CA ILE A 267 -0.81 -15.22 -10.16
C ILE A 267 -1.22 -16.71 -10.22
N LEU A 268 -0.26 -17.64 -10.29
CA LEU A 268 -0.54 -19.08 -10.35
C LEU A 268 -1.25 -19.60 -9.10
N THR A 269 -0.82 -19.18 -7.91
CA THR A 269 -1.47 -19.59 -6.66
C THR A 269 -2.88 -19.04 -6.54
N ASN A 270 -3.13 -17.83 -7.04
CA ASN A 270 -4.49 -17.29 -7.13
C ASN A 270 -5.35 -18.12 -8.10
N ALA A 271 -4.86 -18.44 -9.30
CA ALA A 271 -5.57 -19.27 -10.26
C ALA A 271 -5.96 -20.63 -9.64
N ILE A 272 -5.01 -21.31 -8.95
CA ILE A 272 -5.28 -22.60 -8.27
C ILE A 272 -6.29 -22.43 -7.13
N LYS A 273 -6.16 -21.39 -6.34
CA LYS A 273 -7.04 -21.14 -5.20
C LYS A 273 -8.49 -20.91 -5.59
N TYR A 274 -8.71 -20.17 -6.69
CA TYR A 274 -10.03 -19.74 -7.11
C TYR A 274 -10.64 -20.62 -8.20
N THR A 275 -9.93 -21.65 -8.66
CA THR A 275 -10.45 -22.63 -9.61
C THR A 275 -10.92 -23.88 -8.88
N PRO A 276 -12.15 -24.38 -9.09
CA PRO A 276 -12.61 -25.65 -8.54
C PRO A 276 -11.79 -26.84 -9.04
N ALA A 277 -11.63 -27.87 -8.20
CA ALA A 277 -10.91 -29.10 -8.57
C ALA A 277 -11.43 -29.69 -9.86
N GLY A 278 -10.53 -30.14 -10.75
CA GLY A 278 -10.86 -30.76 -12.05
C GLY A 278 -11.08 -29.76 -13.19
N ARG A 279 -11.07 -28.44 -12.92
CA ARG A 279 -11.13 -27.41 -13.94
C ARG A 279 -9.75 -27.05 -14.47
N ALA A 280 -9.70 -26.48 -15.67
CA ALA A 280 -8.44 -26.13 -16.35
C ALA A 280 -7.88 -24.76 -15.93
N ILE A 281 -6.54 -24.71 -15.92
CA ILE A 281 -5.76 -23.47 -15.81
C ILE A 281 -4.79 -23.48 -17.00
N ARG A 282 -4.83 -22.45 -17.85
CA ARG A 282 -3.93 -22.30 -18.98
C ARG A 282 -2.87 -21.25 -18.70
N VAL A 283 -1.63 -21.58 -19.00
CA VAL A 283 -0.48 -20.69 -18.81
C VAL A 283 0.25 -20.55 -20.14
N LEU A 284 0.34 -19.31 -20.62
CA LEU A 284 0.95 -18.99 -21.90
C LEU A 284 2.06 -17.97 -21.72
N THR A 285 3.17 -18.17 -22.46
CA THR A 285 4.18 -17.13 -22.67
C THR A 285 4.35 -16.91 -24.16
N PHE A 286 4.39 -15.65 -24.60
CA PHE A 286 4.60 -15.30 -26.01
C PHE A 286 5.12 -13.87 -26.14
N ALA A 287 5.63 -13.55 -27.33
CA ALA A 287 6.05 -12.19 -27.67
C ALA A 287 4.90 -11.42 -28.33
N ASP A 288 4.67 -10.18 -27.86
CA ASP A 288 3.71 -9.24 -28.44
C ASP A 288 4.45 -7.91 -28.72
N GLY A 289 4.98 -7.78 -29.94
CA GLY A 289 5.82 -6.67 -30.34
C GLY A 289 7.10 -6.56 -29.49
N ASP A 290 7.24 -5.44 -28.80
CA ASP A 290 8.37 -5.13 -27.89
C ASP A 290 8.12 -5.65 -26.45
N ARG A 291 7.12 -6.50 -26.24
CA ARG A 291 6.74 -7.03 -24.94
C ARG A 291 6.84 -8.55 -24.88
N GLY A 292 7.36 -9.05 -23.76
CA GLY A 292 7.19 -10.43 -23.33
C GLY A 292 5.92 -10.53 -22.48
N VAL A 293 5.06 -11.47 -22.82
CA VAL A 293 3.74 -11.61 -22.21
C VAL A 293 3.64 -12.93 -21.45
N LEU A 294 3.22 -12.86 -20.19
CA LEU A 294 2.69 -13.99 -19.43
C LEU A 294 1.18 -13.82 -19.30
N ARG A 295 0.44 -14.86 -19.71
CA ARG A 295 -1.02 -14.92 -19.60
C ARG A 295 -1.44 -16.16 -18.86
N VAL A 296 -2.23 -16.00 -17.81
CA VAL A 296 -2.81 -17.07 -17.01
C VAL A 296 -4.32 -16.96 -17.08
N GLU A 297 -4.96 -18.01 -17.60
CA GLU A 297 -6.41 -18.13 -17.74
C GLU A 297 -6.90 -19.24 -16.82
N ASP A 298 -7.95 -19.00 -16.06
CA ASP A 298 -8.57 -19.96 -15.17
C ASP A 298 -10.07 -20.12 -15.44
N GLU A 299 -10.58 -21.33 -15.22
CA GLU A 299 -12.01 -21.66 -15.26
C GLU A 299 -12.62 -21.58 -13.85
N GLY A 300 -12.22 -20.57 -13.09
CA GLY A 300 -12.57 -20.39 -11.68
C GLY A 300 -13.89 -19.67 -11.43
N VAL A 301 -14.03 -19.20 -10.21
CA VAL A 301 -15.25 -18.51 -9.74
C VAL A 301 -15.47 -17.16 -10.40
N GLY A 302 -14.50 -16.66 -11.19
CA GLY A 302 -14.58 -15.36 -11.86
C GLY A 302 -14.57 -14.17 -10.90
N ILE A 303 -14.65 -12.96 -11.46
CA ILE A 303 -14.56 -11.70 -10.71
C ILE A 303 -15.79 -10.85 -11.02
N ALA A 304 -16.45 -10.35 -9.98
CA ALA A 304 -17.59 -9.44 -10.15
C ALA A 304 -17.15 -8.14 -10.81
N ARG A 305 -17.99 -7.57 -11.67
CA ARG A 305 -17.69 -6.37 -12.47
C ARG A 305 -17.35 -5.15 -11.60
N GLU A 306 -17.98 -5.07 -10.43
CA GLU A 306 -17.76 -3.99 -9.45
C GLU A 306 -16.42 -4.12 -8.73
N THR A 307 -15.92 -5.36 -8.59
CA THR A 307 -14.66 -5.66 -7.89
C THR A 307 -13.45 -5.56 -8.83
N LEU A 308 -13.64 -5.88 -10.12
CA LEU A 308 -12.56 -5.96 -11.12
C LEU A 308 -11.65 -4.72 -11.17
N PRO A 309 -12.14 -3.46 -11.13
CA PRO A 309 -11.27 -2.28 -11.12
C PRO A 309 -10.44 -2.13 -9.85
N ARG A 310 -10.82 -2.81 -8.77
CA ARG A 310 -10.24 -2.66 -7.43
C ARG A 310 -9.35 -3.81 -7.00
N ILE A 311 -9.29 -4.94 -7.75
CA ILE A 311 -8.58 -6.16 -7.32
C ILE A 311 -7.07 -5.97 -7.09
N PHE A 312 -6.47 -4.97 -7.71
CA PHE A 312 -5.07 -4.59 -7.50
C PHE A 312 -4.90 -3.58 -6.35
N GLY A 313 -5.99 -3.21 -5.67
CA GLY A 313 -5.94 -2.36 -4.47
C GLY A 313 -5.45 -3.13 -3.24
N LEU A 314 -4.86 -2.42 -2.29
CA LEU A 314 -4.44 -3.00 -1.00
C LEU A 314 -5.66 -3.54 -0.25
N PHE A 315 -5.53 -4.77 0.28
CA PHE A 315 -6.52 -5.42 1.15
C PHE A 315 -7.88 -5.72 0.49
N VAL A 316 -7.94 -5.70 -0.84
CA VAL A 316 -9.17 -6.05 -1.57
C VAL A 316 -9.32 -7.56 -1.62
N GLN A 317 -10.47 -8.07 -1.16
CA GLN A 317 -10.88 -9.47 -1.22
C GLN A 317 -12.27 -9.55 -1.84
N GLY A 318 -12.56 -10.66 -2.56
CA GLY A 318 -13.89 -10.92 -3.10
C GLY A 318 -14.87 -11.31 -1.98
N GLU A 319 -16.11 -10.82 -2.06
CA GLU A 319 -17.16 -11.05 -1.04
C GLU A 319 -17.64 -12.51 -0.91
N HIS A 320 -17.24 -13.41 -1.80
CA HIS A 320 -17.80 -14.77 -1.93
C HIS A 320 -16.88 -15.92 -1.52
N THR A 321 -15.87 -15.73 -0.70
CA THR A 321 -15.14 -16.87 -0.12
C THR A 321 -15.87 -17.38 1.11
N LEU A 322 -16.88 -18.26 0.92
CA LEU A 322 -17.61 -18.99 1.97
C LEU A 322 -16.69 -19.91 2.80
N ASP A 323 -15.49 -20.22 2.33
CA ASP A 323 -14.45 -20.92 3.08
C ASP A 323 -13.39 -19.91 3.59
N ARG A 324 -13.63 -19.34 4.75
CA ARG A 324 -12.66 -18.52 5.50
C ARG A 324 -11.33 -19.22 5.78
N ALA A 325 -11.24 -20.53 5.52
CA ALA A 325 -10.05 -21.35 5.75
C ALA A 325 -8.93 -21.17 4.70
N GLN A 326 -9.18 -20.51 3.56
CA GLN A 326 -8.18 -20.26 2.50
C GLN A 326 -7.98 -18.76 2.21
N GLY A 327 -8.20 -17.90 3.20
CA GLY A 327 -7.99 -16.47 3.12
C GLY A 327 -6.52 -16.13 2.79
N GLY A 328 -6.29 -14.92 2.30
CA GLY A 328 -4.95 -14.33 2.13
C GLY A 328 -5.06 -12.86 2.46
N LEU A 329 -3.94 -12.17 2.69
CA LEU A 329 -3.92 -10.77 3.15
C LEU A 329 -4.46 -9.74 2.14
N GLY A 330 -4.82 -10.15 0.90
CA GLY A 330 -5.23 -9.21 -0.16
C GLY A 330 -4.08 -8.30 -0.64
N ILE A 331 -2.83 -8.72 -0.42
CA ILE A 331 -1.61 -7.98 -0.79
C ILE A 331 -1.04 -8.49 -2.11
N GLY A 332 -1.19 -9.78 -2.43
CA GLY A 332 -0.50 -10.44 -3.52
C GLY A 332 -0.69 -9.78 -4.88
N LEU A 333 -1.91 -9.40 -5.27
CA LEU A 333 -2.15 -8.72 -6.55
C LEU A 333 -1.66 -7.26 -6.56
N THR A 334 -1.72 -6.56 -5.44
CA THR A 334 -1.12 -5.22 -5.32
C THR A 334 0.39 -5.28 -5.51
N LEU A 335 1.04 -6.28 -4.91
CA LEU A 335 2.47 -6.52 -5.06
C LEU A 335 2.82 -6.87 -6.52
N VAL A 336 2.04 -7.75 -7.17
CA VAL A 336 2.18 -8.05 -8.61
C VAL A 336 2.15 -6.76 -9.43
N ARG A 337 1.15 -5.91 -9.24
CA ARG A 337 1.03 -4.65 -9.97
C ARG A 337 2.25 -3.76 -9.76
N THR A 338 2.65 -3.54 -8.51
CA THR A 338 3.80 -2.68 -8.20
C THR A 338 5.10 -3.24 -8.77
N LEU A 339 5.36 -4.54 -8.61
CA LEU A 339 6.56 -5.16 -9.15
C LEU A 339 6.59 -5.08 -10.68
N VAL A 340 5.48 -5.34 -11.35
CA VAL A 340 5.36 -5.21 -12.81
C VAL A 340 5.60 -3.77 -13.27
N GLU A 341 5.01 -2.78 -12.59
CA GLU A 341 5.23 -1.35 -12.87
C GLU A 341 6.69 -0.94 -12.66
N LEU A 342 7.34 -1.42 -11.60
CA LEU A 342 8.77 -1.20 -11.36
C LEU A 342 9.66 -1.81 -12.47
N HIS A 343 9.23 -2.90 -13.11
CA HIS A 343 9.91 -3.47 -14.29
C HIS A 343 9.60 -2.71 -15.59
N GLY A 344 8.80 -1.63 -15.55
CA GLY A 344 8.38 -0.90 -16.75
C GLY A 344 7.33 -1.65 -17.58
N GLY A 345 6.62 -2.59 -16.93
CA GLY A 345 5.57 -3.40 -17.51
C GLY A 345 4.15 -2.94 -17.16
N THR A 346 3.17 -3.75 -17.55
CA THR A 346 1.76 -3.57 -17.21
C THR A 346 1.12 -4.90 -16.84
N VAL A 347 0.18 -4.88 -15.91
CA VAL A 347 -0.66 -6.04 -15.57
C VAL A 347 -2.12 -5.67 -15.74
N THR A 348 -2.88 -6.57 -16.33
CA THR A 348 -4.33 -6.46 -16.49
C THR A 348 -5.02 -7.73 -16.03
N ALA A 349 -6.27 -7.59 -15.62
CA ALA A 349 -7.14 -8.69 -15.31
C ALA A 349 -8.48 -8.49 -16.01
N ASP A 350 -8.99 -9.57 -16.58
CA ASP A 350 -10.28 -9.60 -17.26
C ASP A 350 -11.09 -10.77 -16.73
N SER A 351 -12.39 -10.57 -16.59
CA SER A 351 -13.35 -11.63 -16.24
C SER A 351 -14.71 -11.31 -16.84
N PRO A 352 -15.36 -12.29 -17.52
CA PRO A 352 -16.72 -12.09 -18.04
C PRO A 352 -17.78 -11.96 -16.92
N GLY A 353 -17.43 -12.37 -15.70
CA GLY A 353 -18.31 -12.32 -14.54
C GLY A 353 -18.20 -13.55 -13.63
N PRO A 354 -19.02 -13.63 -12.58
CA PRO A 354 -19.02 -14.76 -11.65
C PRO A 354 -19.23 -16.12 -12.36
N ALA A 355 -18.48 -17.12 -11.93
CA ALA A 355 -18.45 -18.50 -12.45
C ALA A 355 -17.97 -18.65 -13.92
N LEU A 356 -17.38 -17.61 -14.51
CA LEU A 356 -16.90 -17.62 -15.89
C LEU A 356 -15.36 -17.54 -15.99
N GLY A 357 -14.66 -17.70 -14.88
CA GLY A 357 -13.21 -17.67 -14.83
C GLY A 357 -12.61 -16.25 -14.90
N SER A 358 -11.29 -16.20 -14.92
CA SER A 358 -10.55 -14.95 -15.07
C SER A 358 -9.28 -15.11 -15.91
N VAL A 359 -8.78 -13.99 -16.42
CA VAL A 359 -7.57 -13.92 -17.24
C VAL A 359 -6.68 -12.83 -16.66
N PHE A 360 -5.48 -13.21 -16.24
CA PHE A 360 -4.44 -12.28 -15.83
C PHE A 360 -3.35 -12.19 -16.90
N THR A 361 -3.01 -10.98 -17.31
CA THR A 361 -2.00 -10.75 -18.35
C THR A 361 -0.94 -9.77 -17.83
N VAL A 362 0.31 -10.24 -17.78
CA VAL A 362 1.50 -9.45 -17.45
C VAL A 362 2.28 -9.19 -18.74
N ARG A 363 2.68 -7.93 -18.97
CA ARG A 363 3.50 -7.51 -20.10
C ARG A 363 4.77 -6.84 -19.56
N LEU A 364 5.94 -7.38 -19.91
CA LEU A 364 7.25 -6.84 -19.52
C LEU A 364 8.03 -6.40 -20.78
N PRO A 365 8.98 -5.47 -20.66
CA PRO A 365 9.86 -5.10 -21.75
C PRO A 365 10.63 -6.33 -22.26
N ARG A 366 10.53 -6.60 -23.57
CA ARG A 366 11.21 -7.71 -24.22
C ARG A 366 12.66 -7.35 -24.52
N ILE A 367 13.56 -8.33 -24.36
CA ILE A 367 14.96 -8.26 -24.77
C ILE A 367 15.35 -9.51 -25.54
N GLU A 368 16.45 -9.46 -26.27
CA GLU A 368 17.06 -10.66 -26.85
C GLU A 368 17.79 -11.44 -25.76
N LEU A 369 17.60 -12.76 -25.73
CA LEU A 369 18.33 -13.64 -24.80
C LEU A 369 19.77 -13.81 -25.31
N PRO A 370 20.77 -13.72 -24.41
CA PRO A 370 22.14 -14.06 -24.77
C PRO A 370 22.22 -15.52 -25.23
N SER A 371 22.97 -15.78 -26.29
CA SER A 371 23.07 -17.08 -26.98
C SER A 371 23.78 -18.20 -26.18
N THR A 372 24.19 -17.96 -24.95
CA THR A 372 24.89 -18.93 -24.10
C THR A 372 24.21 -19.07 -22.75
N LEU A 373 23.41 -20.10 -22.58
CA LEU A 373 23.06 -20.64 -21.27
C LEU A 373 24.21 -21.56 -20.83
N GLU A 374 25.01 -21.14 -19.86
CA GLU A 374 25.92 -22.05 -19.17
C GLU A 374 25.11 -23.08 -18.41
N ASP A 375 25.32 -24.35 -18.73
CA ASP A 375 24.77 -25.51 -18.02
C ASP A 375 25.04 -25.39 -16.51
N ALA A 376 24.03 -25.58 -15.71
CA ALA A 376 24.15 -25.70 -14.26
C ALA A 376 25.13 -26.85 -13.91
N PRO A 377 26.10 -26.64 -13.02
CA PRO A 377 27.08 -27.65 -12.70
C PRO A 377 26.43 -28.89 -12.05
N ALA A 378 26.72 -30.07 -12.61
CA ALA A 378 26.28 -31.37 -12.09
C ALA A 378 26.68 -31.56 -10.62
N ARG A 379 25.75 -32.07 -9.80
CA ARG A 379 25.98 -32.39 -8.38
C ARG A 379 27.24 -33.26 -8.21
N ARG A 380 28.25 -32.73 -7.53
CA ARG A 380 29.45 -33.46 -7.12
C ARG A 380 29.21 -34.14 -5.78
N PRO A 381 29.87 -35.29 -5.49
CA PRO A 381 29.74 -35.95 -4.18
C PRO A 381 30.18 -35.03 -3.05
N ALA A 382 29.47 -35.05 -1.94
CA ALA A 382 29.68 -34.17 -0.81
C ALA A 382 31.08 -34.45 -0.16
N ILE A 383 31.93 -33.45 -0.20
CA ILE A 383 33.24 -33.48 0.51
C ILE A 383 32.99 -32.99 1.94
N ARG A 384 33.45 -33.72 2.95
CA ARG A 384 33.39 -33.31 4.37
C ARG A 384 34.13 -31.98 4.56
N ARG A 385 33.42 -30.94 5.05
CA ARG A 385 33.91 -29.59 5.27
C ARG A 385 33.85 -29.22 6.75
N ARG A 386 34.71 -28.29 7.15
CA ARG A 386 34.72 -27.69 8.50
C ARG A 386 33.91 -26.39 8.42
N VAL A 387 32.78 -26.34 9.14
CA VAL A 387 31.83 -25.22 9.09
C VAL A 387 31.79 -24.56 10.47
N LEU A 388 32.00 -23.25 10.53
CA LEU A 388 31.82 -22.46 11.75
C LEU A 388 30.45 -21.72 11.66
N ILE A 389 29.64 -21.85 12.70
CA ILE A 389 28.39 -21.13 12.88
C ILE A 389 28.60 -20.08 13.97
N VAL A 390 28.32 -18.81 13.69
CA VAL A 390 28.34 -17.73 14.67
C VAL A 390 26.93 -17.16 14.74
N GLU A 391 26.18 -17.52 15.79
CA GLU A 391 24.74 -17.22 15.92
C GLU A 391 24.43 -17.13 17.42
N ASP A 392 23.76 -16.05 17.86
CA ASP A 392 23.42 -15.86 19.28
C ASP A 392 22.14 -16.60 19.70
N ASN A 393 21.24 -16.89 18.75
CA ASN A 393 20.04 -17.67 19.01
C ASN A 393 20.37 -19.16 19.10
N ASP A 394 20.21 -19.74 20.30
CA ASP A 394 20.53 -21.15 20.61
C ASP A 394 19.76 -22.13 19.70
N ASP A 395 18.47 -21.91 19.47
CA ASP A 395 17.64 -22.82 18.67
C ASP A 395 18.08 -22.81 17.20
N VAL A 396 18.34 -21.63 16.63
CA VAL A 396 18.79 -21.47 15.24
C VAL A 396 20.18 -22.13 15.09
N ARG A 397 21.09 -21.86 16.00
CA ARG A 397 22.45 -22.42 16.00
C ARG A 397 22.43 -23.96 16.07
N GLN A 398 21.62 -24.53 16.98
CA GLN A 398 21.47 -25.96 17.13
C GLN A 398 20.87 -26.62 15.88
N MET A 399 19.84 -26.01 15.26
CA MET A 399 19.23 -26.54 14.05
C MET A 399 20.20 -26.54 12.87
N LEU A 400 20.93 -25.45 12.66
CA LEU A 400 21.97 -25.36 11.61
C LEU A 400 23.05 -26.41 11.83
N ARG A 401 23.48 -26.64 13.08
CA ARG A 401 24.45 -27.69 13.42
C ARG A 401 23.93 -29.08 13.03
N ILE A 402 22.74 -29.45 13.47
CA ILE A 402 22.15 -30.77 13.18
C ILE A 402 22.06 -30.99 11.68
N LEU A 403 21.64 -29.96 10.92
CA LEU A 403 21.46 -30.02 9.48
C LEU A 403 22.80 -30.27 8.77
N LEU A 404 23.86 -29.55 9.14
CA LEU A 404 25.18 -29.66 8.56
C LEU A 404 25.90 -30.96 8.98
N GLU A 405 25.73 -31.40 10.21
CA GLU A 405 26.26 -32.70 10.70
C GLU A 405 25.60 -33.88 9.99
N HIS A 406 24.26 -33.77 9.68
CA HIS A 406 23.54 -34.78 8.93
C HIS A 406 24.01 -34.89 7.47
N GLU A 407 24.48 -33.80 6.89
CA GLU A 407 25.12 -33.78 5.58
C GLU A 407 26.59 -34.26 5.60
N GLY A 408 27.12 -34.59 6.77
CA GLY A 408 28.46 -35.16 6.97
C GLY A 408 29.57 -34.16 7.19
N HIS A 409 29.23 -32.89 7.46
CA HIS A 409 30.21 -31.82 7.72
C HIS A 409 30.66 -31.84 9.20
N GLU A 410 31.81 -31.24 9.48
CA GLU A 410 32.32 -31.01 10.83
C GLU A 410 31.96 -29.60 11.28
N VAL A 411 31.13 -29.47 12.33
CA VAL A 411 30.53 -28.21 12.73
C VAL A 411 31.12 -27.67 14.02
N PHE A 412 31.41 -26.38 14.03
CA PHE A 412 31.88 -25.62 15.18
C PHE A 412 30.94 -24.48 15.45
N GLU A 413 30.72 -24.16 16.71
CA GLU A 413 29.76 -23.16 17.14
C GLU A 413 30.44 -22.03 17.90
N ALA A 414 29.86 -20.81 17.78
CA ALA A 414 30.17 -19.64 18.59
C ALA A 414 28.87 -18.87 18.87
N VAL A 415 28.69 -18.42 20.12
CA VAL A 415 27.47 -17.79 20.59
C VAL A 415 27.47 -16.27 20.42
N ASP A 416 28.62 -15.68 20.15
CA ASP A 416 28.79 -14.25 19.92
C ASP A 416 29.92 -13.93 18.92
N GLY A 417 30.00 -12.69 18.49
CA GLY A 417 31.02 -12.26 17.51
C GLY A 417 32.46 -12.41 18.04
N THR A 418 32.71 -12.25 19.35
CA THR A 418 34.04 -12.34 19.94
C THR A 418 34.51 -13.79 19.95
N GLU A 419 33.63 -14.71 20.30
CA GLU A 419 33.91 -16.15 20.25
C GLU A 419 34.09 -16.59 18.79
N GLY A 420 33.27 -16.09 17.86
CA GLY A 420 33.34 -16.35 16.42
C GLY A 420 34.73 -16.04 15.84
N VAL A 421 35.27 -14.87 16.14
CA VAL A 421 36.61 -14.45 15.68
C VAL A 421 37.69 -15.37 16.25
N ARG A 422 37.61 -15.75 17.54
CA ARG A 422 38.59 -16.69 18.19
C ARG A 422 38.46 -18.08 17.58
N ALA A 423 37.23 -18.56 17.39
CA ALA A 423 36.96 -19.86 16.81
C ALA A 423 37.48 -19.96 15.36
N ALA A 424 37.30 -18.95 14.54
CA ALA A 424 37.79 -18.91 13.16
C ALA A 424 39.31 -19.16 13.09
N SER A 425 40.10 -18.50 13.95
CA SER A 425 41.55 -18.71 14.01
C SER A 425 41.95 -20.13 14.48
N ARG A 426 41.25 -20.67 15.49
CA ARG A 426 41.54 -21.95 16.09
C ARG A 426 41.14 -23.12 15.21
N VAL A 427 39.92 -23.04 14.66
CA VAL A 427 39.28 -24.13 13.93
C VAL A 427 39.70 -24.16 12.47
N ARG A 428 40.04 -23.02 11.88
CA ARG A 428 40.34 -22.86 10.44
C ARG A 428 39.23 -23.45 9.56
N PRO A 429 38.00 -22.89 9.59
CA PRO A 429 36.87 -23.46 8.87
C PRO A 429 36.97 -23.22 7.36
N ASP A 430 36.42 -24.15 6.56
CA ASP A 430 36.27 -23.97 5.12
C ASP A 430 35.16 -22.95 4.83
N LEU A 431 34.07 -22.98 5.60
CA LEU A 431 32.91 -22.09 5.55
C LEU A 431 32.66 -21.49 6.94
N ALA A 432 32.41 -20.19 6.99
CA ALA A 432 31.88 -19.54 8.18
C ALA A 432 30.52 -18.89 7.87
N LEU A 433 29.51 -19.27 8.65
CA LEU A 433 28.16 -18.67 8.63
C LEU A 433 28.08 -17.72 9.83
N VAL A 434 27.83 -16.43 9.58
CA VAL A 434 27.87 -15.40 10.63
C VAL A 434 26.61 -14.57 10.60
N ASP A 435 25.88 -14.55 11.72
CA ASP A 435 24.75 -13.64 11.87
C ASP A 435 25.21 -12.19 11.89
N LEU A 436 24.47 -11.32 11.22
CA LEU A 436 24.73 -9.88 11.22
C LEU A 436 24.28 -9.22 12.54
N GLY A 437 23.25 -9.74 13.20
CA GLY A 437 22.63 -9.19 14.40
C GLY A 437 23.29 -9.58 15.73
N LEU A 438 24.56 -9.97 15.73
CA LEU A 438 25.24 -10.45 16.93
C LEU A 438 25.41 -9.37 18.02
N PRO A 439 25.30 -9.75 19.30
CA PRO A 439 25.61 -8.86 20.40
C PRO A 439 27.12 -8.66 20.56
N ILE A 440 27.52 -7.54 21.20
CA ILE A 440 28.90 -7.15 21.55
C ILE A 440 29.74 -6.77 20.33
N LEU A 441 29.91 -7.68 19.37
CA LEU A 441 30.64 -7.48 18.12
C LEU A 441 29.72 -7.88 16.97
N ASP A 442 29.27 -6.90 16.19
CA ASP A 442 28.33 -7.15 15.08
C ASP A 442 28.96 -8.03 13.98
N GLY A 443 28.11 -8.70 13.18
CA GLY A 443 28.60 -9.61 12.14
C GLY A 443 29.50 -8.94 11.09
N TYR A 444 29.29 -7.64 10.83
CA TYR A 444 30.16 -6.90 9.90
C TYR A 444 31.57 -6.70 10.47
N GLU A 445 31.67 -6.48 11.78
CA GLU A 445 32.95 -6.38 12.47
C GLU A 445 33.63 -7.74 12.55
N VAL A 446 32.86 -8.82 12.85
CA VAL A 446 33.37 -10.20 12.81
C VAL A 446 34.02 -10.50 11.46
N ALA A 447 33.32 -10.18 10.34
CA ALA A 447 33.86 -10.38 9.00
C ALA A 447 35.20 -9.65 8.79
N ARG A 448 35.26 -8.35 9.16
CA ARG A 448 36.49 -7.55 9.06
C ARG A 448 37.64 -8.13 9.89
N PHE A 449 37.36 -8.65 11.07
CA PHE A 449 38.38 -9.29 11.92
C PHE A 449 38.83 -10.61 11.33
N ILE A 450 37.95 -11.49 10.87
CA ILE A 450 38.29 -12.76 10.23
C ILE A 450 39.14 -12.53 8.97
N ARG A 451 38.81 -11.52 8.14
CA ARG A 451 39.56 -11.19 6.92
C ARG A 451 40.98 -10.62 7.18
N ARG A 452 41.26 -10.18 8.41
CA ARG A 452 42.57 -9.69 8.83
C ARG A 452 43.46 -10.78 9.46
N GLN A 453 42.93 -12.00 9.64
CA GLN A 453 43.70 -13.13 10.21
C GLN A 453 44.59 -13.79 9.15
N ASP A 454 45.62 -14.49 9.60
CA ASP A 454 46.54 -15.26 8.72
C ASP A 454 45.81 -16.38 7.97
N TYR A 455 44.78 -16.97 8.57
CA TYR A 455 43.89 -17.94 7.95
C TYR A 455 42.51 -17.32 7.69
N GLN A 456 42.03 -17.48 6.48
CA GLN A 456 40.70 -17.05 6.06
C GLN A 456 39.89 -18.25 5.55
N PRO A 457 38.59 -18.36 5.90
CA PRO A 457 37.72 -19.37 5.32
C PRO A 457 37.61 -19.18 3.80
N GLN A 458 37.41 -20.29 3.06
CA GLN A 458 37.17 -20.21 1.60
C GLN A 458 35.92 -19.40 1.28
N ARG A 459 34.92 -19.49 2.16
CA ARG A 459 33.69 -18.69 2.07
C ARG A 459 33.31 -18.15 3.45
N LEU A 460 32.99 -16.87 3.49
CA LEU A 460 32.42 -16.17 4.63
C LEU A 460 31.04 -15.69 4.24
N VAL A 461 29.99 -16.25 4.85
CA VAL A 461 28.59 -16.04 4.46
C VAL A 461 27.82 -15.37 5.58
N ALA A 462 27.14 -14.27 5.27
CA ALA A 462 26.30 -13.56 6.21
C ALA A 462 24.94 -14.26 6.37
N LEU A 463 24.47 -14.44 7.61
CA LEU A 463 23.08 -14.77 7.91
C LEU A 463 22.32 -13.48 8.17
N THR A 464 21.28 -13.19 7.38
CA THR A 464 20.55 -11.92 7.46
C THR A 464 19.09 -12.15 7.79
N GLY A 465 18.50 -11.33 8.68
CA GLY A 465 17.04 -11.32 8.89
C GLY A 465 16.26 -10.64 7.75
N TYR A 466 16.96 -9.86 6.91
CA TYR A 466 16.39 -9.09 5.83
C TYR A 466 17.27 -9.19 4.58
N GLY A 467 16.73 -9.70 3.47
CA GLY A 467 17.43 -9.75 2.18
C GLY A 467 17.45 -8.38 1.47
N GLN A 468 17.93 -7.31 2.13
CA GLN A 468 17.99 -5.99 1.50
C GLN A 468 19.25 -5.84 0.66
N ALA A 469 19.15 -5.17 -0.50
CA ALA A 469 20.31 -4.84 -1.34
C ALA A 469 21.36 -4.01 -0.55
N GLU A 470 20.91 -3.11 0.33
CA GLU A 470 21.78 -2.32 1.20
C GLU A 470 22.56 -3.20 2.21
N ASP A 471 21.90 -4.22 2.80
CA ASP A 471 22.55 -5.16 3.72
C ASP A 471 23.54 -6.06 2.97
N ARG A 472 23.20 -6.48 1.76
CA ARG A 472 24.09 -7.24 0.89
C ARG A 472 25.33 -6.44 0.48
N GLU A 473 25.17 -5.20 0.00
CA GLU A 473 26.31 -4.35 -0.31
C GLU A 473 27.20 -4.08 0.92
N ARG A 474 26.55 -3.85 2.06
CA ARG A 474 27.28 -3.63 3.32
C ARG A 474 28.02 -4.89 3.76
N ALA A 475 27.42 -6.07 3.59
CA ALA A 475 28.06 -7.35 3.88
C ALA A 475 29.26 -7.59 2.96
N LEU A 476 29.12 -7.37 1.66
CA LEU A 476 30.24 -7.48 0.69
C LEU A 476 31.38 -6.51 1.02
N ARG A 477 31.07 -5.25 1.36
CA ARG A 477 32.09 -4.26 1.78
C ARG A 477 32.77 -4.64 3.09
N ALA A 478 32.09 -5.37 3.98
CA ALA A 478 32.66 -5.86 5.22
C ALA A 478 33.56 -7.09 5.03
N GLY A 479 33.50 -7.74 3.87
CA GLY A 479 34.35 -8.88 3.50
C GLY A 479 33.61 -10.23 3.42
N PHE A 480 32.27 -10.24 3.44
CA PHE A 480 31.50 -11.45 3.14
C PHE A 480 31.58 -11.78 1.64
N ASP A 481 31.53 -13.06 1.31
CA ASP A 481 31.50 -13.55 -0.07
C ASP A 481 30.06 -13.74 -0.59
N ASP A 482 29.13 -14.05 0.33
CA ASP A 482 27.72 -14.30 0.03
C ASP A 482 26.83 -14.03 1.26
N HIS A 483 25.53 -14.15 1.10
CA HIS A 483 24.57 -14.04 2.20
C HIS A 483 23.44 -15.07 2.06
N LEU A 484 22.88 -15.48 3.22
CA LEU A 484 21.69 -16.31 3.34
C LEU A 484 20.65 -15.59 4.19
N VAL A 485 19.40 -15.60 3.73
CA VAL A 485 18.29 -15.02 4.46
C VAL A 485 17.71 -16.02 5.45
N LYS A 486 17.52 -15.60 6.70
CA LYS A 486 16.84 -16.41 7.73
C LYS A 486 15.32 -16.46 7.49
N PRO A 487 14.67 -17.64 7.63
CA PRO A 487 15.25 -18.93 7.94
C PRO A 487 16.07 -19.50 6.76
N VAL A 488 17.25 -20.05 7.08
CA VAL A 488 18.18 -20.56 6.06
C VAL A 488 17.53 -21.70 5.27
N ASP A 489 17.56 -21.56 3.95
CA ASP A 489 17.10 -22.60 3.03
C ASP A 489 18.13 -23.72 2.94
N PRO A 490 17.77 -24.98 3.28
CA PRO A 490 18.71 -26.11 3.25
C PRO A 490 19.29 -26.36 1.86
N ASP A 491 18.49 -26.22 0.79
CA ASP A 491 18.94 -26.47 -0.58
C ASP A 491 19.99 -25.43 -1.00
N ARG A 492 19.76 -24.15 -0.65
CA ARG A 492 20.72 -23.07 -0.90
C ARG A 492 22.02 -23.21 -0.11
N LEU A 493 21.93 -23.71 1.14
CA LEU A 493 23.10 -23.99 1.95
C LEU A 493 23.93 -25.14 1.34
N ALA A 494 23.26 -26.21 0.88
CA ALA A 494 23.89 -27.32 0.20
C ALA A 494 24.60 -26.89 -1.11
N GLU A 495 23.97 -26.02 -1.91
CA GLU A 495 24.60 -25.44 -3.11
C GLU A 495 25.90 -24.68 -2.76
N LEU A 496 25.88 -23.85 -1.72
CA LEU A 496 27.04 -23.09 -1.27
C LEU A 496 28.18 -24.01 -0.86
N LEU A 497 27.89 -25.10 -0.15
CA LEU A 497 28.89 -26.09 0.26
C LEU A 497 29.50 -26.83 -0.91
N GLN A 498 28.74 -27.07 -1.99
CA GLN A 498 29.23 -27.70 -3.22
C GLN A 498 30.14 -26.80 -4.05
N THR A 499 30.03 -25.47 -3.93
CA THR A 499 30.88 -24.49 -4.63
C THR A 499 32.25 -24.30 -3.98
N LEU A 500 32.49 -24.83 -2.78
CA LEU A 500 33.80 -24.83 -2.09
C LEU A 500 34.78 -25.75 -2.83
N ARG A 501 35.99 -25.27 -3.05
CA ARG A 501 37.05 -25.98 -3.75
C ARG A 501 37.75 -27.04 -2.84
#